data_b68924e532dda6e4bdf8268c5d89cd96
#
_entry.id   b68924e532dda6e4bdf8268c5d89cd96
#
_cell.length_a   1.000
_cell.length_b   1.000
_cell.length_c   1.000
_cell.angle_alpha   90.00
_cell.angle_beta   90.00
_cell.angle_gamma   90.00
#
_symmetry.space_group_name_H-M   'P 1'
#
loop_
_entity.id
_entity.type
_entity.pdbx_description
1 polymer ?
#
loop_
_entity_poly.entity_id
_entity_poly.type
_entity_poly.pdbx_seq_one_letter_code
_entity_poly.pdbx_strand_id
1 'polypeptide(L)'
;MNLPFEHIRMYRRQGVIKPVFIREPLGILDTLIAVFKDHREKKRGPLNETVSDCEHLGYDFRMVRGIASVLESRSAFQSRSSIPPLEARRQVFTEAAAVVASKDERQGVLEAVATRNGLTVEMLEDSLYADLDDEQYLVDFREPSSEDLMRYYNYANMIALLAYSLRLEIRYRGSDEYLENLLKRIKTVEVSGAHSKKAVIDLKPTRRLSQRAARIDEILSRVIAMPEWRLKANIKYPQRYKTVCTFEIDHSGDGKLLAVDQSDPETIIEIGLPKKKPSKYGDIIVVDDLARRQGVTAAQIMKEIKDEGNKYRDLGGVLISPEKYQEIDAHLRTLDTLGEAQTYILGLGVRDFMAVLESFGYQVEWGKPKRNSKIYRL
;
A
#
# COMPACT_ATOMS: atom_id res chain seq x y z
N MET A 1 8.00 4.35 5.45
CA MET A 1 7.20 4.60 6.68
C MET A 1 6.00 5.47 6.33
N ASN A 2 4.79 5.09 6.74
CA ASN A 2 3.58 5.79 6.31
C ASN A 2 2.79 6.28 7.53
N LEU A 3 2.85 7.58 7.80
CA LEU A 3 1.99 8.21 8.79
C LEU A 3 0.73 8.72 8.09
N PRO A 4 -0.49 8.29 8.51
CA PRO A 4 -1.73 8.86 8.00
C PRO A 4 -1.78 10.39 8.21
N PHE A 5 -2.24 11.13 7.19
CA PHE A 5 -2.19 12.60 7.21
C PHE A 5 -3.07 13.22 8.30
N GLU A 6 -4.10 12.53 8.75
CA GLU A 6 -4.94 12.91 9.88
C GLU A 6 -4.23 12.85 11.23
N HIS A 7 -3.13 12.09 11.30
CA HIS A 7 -2.34 11.92 12.53
C HIS A 7 -1.11 12.83 12.59
N ILE A 8 -0.95 13.74 11.61
CA ILE A 8 0.14 14.72 11.64
C ILE A 8 0.01 15.61 12.89
N ARG A 9 1.06 15.66 13.69
CA ARG A 9 1.19 16.59 14.82
C ARG A 9 2.13 17.72 14.44
N MET A 10 1.59 18.92 14.39
CA MET A 10 2.35 20.11 14.02
C MET A 10 1.87 21.33 14.80
N TYR A 11 2.72 22.32 14.91
CA TYR A 11 2.36 23.65 15.39
C TYR A 11 2.74 24.72 14.37
N ARG A 12 2.05 25.84 14.45
CA ARG A 12 2.27 26.99 13.60
C ARG A 12 2.36 28.27 14.43
N ARG A 13 3.40 29.05 14.19
CA ARG A 13 3.56 30.35 14.82
C ARG A 13 4.27 31.32 13.86
N GLN A 14 3.73 32.53 13.68
CA GLN A 14 4.36 33.61 12.92
C GLN A 14 4.87 33.20 11.52
N GLY A 15 4.07 32.45 10.76
CA GLY A 15 4.47 32.00 9.41
C GLY A 15 5.42 30.80 9.37
N VAL A 16 5.86 30.31 10.52
CA VAL A 16 6.66 29.09 10.63
C VAL A 16 5.75 27.93 10.99
N ILE A 17 5.94 26.76 10.36
CA ILE A 17 5.28 25.50 10.67
C ILE A 17 6.32 24.46 11.03
N LYS A 18 6.10 23.71 12.10
CA LYS A 18 7.01 22.61 12.51
C LYS A 18 6.22 21.41 12.96
N PRO A 19 6.69 20.18 12.68
CA PRO A 19 6.15 18.96 13.32
C PRO A 19 6.42 19.01 14.84
N VAL A 20 5.55 18.40 15.61
CA VAL A 20 5.77 18.21 17.05
C VAL A 20 6.56 16.91 17.22
N PHE A 21 7.85 17.05 17.52
CA PHE A 21 8.74 15.92 17.77
C PHE A 21 8.65 15.43 19.22
N ILE A 22 8.73 14.13 19.40
CA ILE A 22 9.01 13.49 20.69
C ILE A 22 10.52 13.67 20.93
N ARG A 23 10.91 14.25 22.10
CA ARG A 23 12.31 14.60 22.38
C ARG A 23 13.03 13.60 23.26
N GLU A 24 12.26 12.82 23.99
CA GLU A 24 12.74 11.75 24.90
C GLU A 24 11.77 10.57 24.83
N PRO A 25 12.23 9.34 25.06
CA PRO A 25 11.36 8.19 25.06
C PRO A 25 10.23 8.32 26.12
N LEU A 26 9.01 8.09 25.68
CA LEU A 26 7.80 8.13 26.49
C LEU A 26 7.33 6.71 26.78
N GLY A 27 6.73 6.44 27.94
CA GLY A 27 6.23 5.11 28.29
C GLY A 27 5.22 4.51 27.31
N ILE A 28 4.51 5.33 26.54
CA ILE A 28 3.61 4.86 25.48
C ILE A 28 4.35 4.11 24.36
N LEU A 29 5.63 4.41 24.11
CA LEU A 29 6.43 3.72 23.10
C LEU A 29 6.63 2.26 23.51
N ASP A 30 7.06 2.03 24.77
CA ASP A 30 7.25 0.68 25.32
C ASP A 30 5.93 -0.09 25.37
N THR A 31 4.84 0.59 25.76
CA THR A 31 3.50 0.01 25.78
C THR A 31 3.07 -0.48 24.40
N LEU A 32 3.21 0.35 23.38
CA LEU A 32 2.79 -0.03 22.02
C LEU A 32 3.71 -1.12 21.42
N ILE A 33 5.02 -1.10 21.68
CA ILE A 33 5.92 -2.19 21.31
C ILE A 33 5.45 -3.50 21.93
N ALA A 34 5.14 -3.50 23.23
CA ALA A 34 4.64 -4.68 23.93
C ALA A 34 3.31 -5.17 23.35
N VAL A 35 2.38 -4.27 23.05
CA VAL A 35 1.10 -4.59 22.39
C VAL A 35 1.32 -5.33 21.06
N PHE A 36 2.19 -4.83 20.20
CA PHE A 36 2.47 -5.50 18.91
C PHE A 36 3.16 -6.87 19.12
N LYS A 37 4.07 -6.96 20.07
CA LYS A 37 4.76 -8.21 20.44
C LYS A 37 3.78 -9.28 20.92
N ASP A 38 2.86 -8.90 21.80
CA ASP A 38 1.86 -9.81 22.39
C ASP A 38 0.77 -10.23 21.39
N HIS A 39 0.64 -9.53 20.26
CA HIS A 39 -0.30 -9.85 19.19
C HIS A 39 0.32 -10.64 18.03
N ARG A 40 1.57 -11.11 18.17
CA ARG A 40 2.12 -12.07 17.19
C ARG A 40 1.23 -13.31 17.12
N GLU A 41 1.01 -13.81 15.91
CA GLU A 41 0.13 -14.95 15.59
C GLU A 41 -1.36 -14.71 15.91
N LYS A 42 -1.77 -13.47 16.20
CA LYS A 42 -3.17 -13.08 16.43
C LYS A 42 -3.70 -12.22 15.29
N LYS A 43 -5.03 -12.13 15.20
CA LYS A 43 -5.72 -11.31 14.21
C LYS A 43 -5.49 -9.82 14.46
N ARG A 44 -5.53 -9.03 13.39
CA ARG A 44 -5.30 -7.58 13.41
C ARG A 44 -6.43 -6.82 14.12
N GLY A 45 -7.68 -7.31 14.09
CA GLY A 45 -8.81 -6.70 14.80
C GLY A 45 -8.53 -6.49 16.29
N PRO A 46 -8.23 -7.54 17.09
CA PRO A 46 -7.83 -7.41 18.50
C PRO A 46 -6.62 -6.50 18.73
N LEU A 47 -5.63 -6.48 17.82
CA LEU A 47 -4.52 -5.53 17.90
C LEU A 47 -5.01 -4.08 17.78
N ASN A 48 -5.89 -3.79 16.81
CA ASN A 48 -6.46 -2.46 16.60
C ASN A 48 -7.30 -2.00 17.80
N GLU A 49 -8.06 -2.90 18.44
CA GLU A 49 -8.81 -2.64 19.66
C GLU A 49 -7.86 -2.26 20.80
N THR A 50 -6.81 -3.06 21.04
CA THR A 50 -5.82 -2.78 22.11
C THR A 50 -5.07 -1.47 21.85
N VAL A 51 -4.72 -1.14 20.62
CA VAL A 51 -4.13 0.17 20.27
C VAL A 51 -5.13 1.30 20.55
N SER A 52 -6.43 1.09 20.29
CA SER A 52 -7.48 2.07 20.61
C SER A 52 -7.58 2.33 22.10
N ASP A 53 -7.46 1.28 22.93
CA ASP A 53 -7.46 1.41 24.39
C ASP A 53 -6.27 2.25 24.89
N CYS A 54 -5.12 2.17 24.21
CA CYS A 54 -3.96 2.99 24.54
C CYS A 54 -4.20 4.51 24.33
N GLU A 55 -5.20 4.92 23.55
CA GLU A 55 -5.55 6.34 23.39
C GLU A 55 -6.06 6.96 24.70
N HIS A 56 -6.59 6.15 25.63
CA HIS A 56 -7.09 6.59 26.93
C HIS A 56 -6.00 6.77 28.00
N LEU A 57 -4.74 6.50 27.67
CA LEU A 57 -3.61 6.64 28.60
C LEU A 57 -3.11 8.09 28.81
N GLY A 58 -3.88 9.09 28.35
CA GLY A 58 -3.57 10.51 28.54
C GLY A 58 -2.61 11.11 27.51
N TYR A 59 -2.26 10.39 26.47
CA TYR A 59 -1.48 10.89 25.35
C TYR A 59 -2.38 11.43 24.21
N ASP A 60 -1.84 12.30 23.36
CA ASP A 60 -2.56 12.74 22.15
C ASP A 60 -2.83 11.53 21.23
N PHE A 61 -4.10 11.26 20.95
CA PHE A 61 -4.51 10.11 20.15
C PHE A 61 -3.83 10.06 18.77
N ARG A 62 -3.52 11.22 18.16
CA ARG A 62 -2.78 11.29 16.88
C ARG A 62 -1.36 10.77 17.02
N MET A 63 -0.75 11.00 18.19
CA MET A 63 0.58 10.45 18.48
C MET A 63 0.51 8.93 18.64
N VAL A 64 -0.43 8.42 19.43
CA VAL A 64 -0.63 6.98 19.63
C VAL A 64 -0.88 6.27 18.31
N ARG A 65 -1.83 6.74 17.51
CA ARG A 65 -2.14 6.19 16.18
C ARG A 65 -0.97 6.33 15.21
N GLY A 66 -0.26 7.44 15.26
CA GLY A 66 0.92 7.66 14.41
C GLY A 66 2.06 6.70 14.75
N ILE A 67 2.33 6.45 16.03
CA ILE A 67 3.32 5.46 16.48
C ILE A 67 2.88 4.06 16.07
N ALA A 68 1.61 3.70 16.27
CA ALA A 68 1.06 2.41 15.84
C ALA A 68 1.23 2.20 14.33
N SER A 69 1.00 3.22 13.50
CA SER A 69 1.22 3.15 12.04
C SER A 69 2.69 2.90 11.67
N VAL A 70 3.63 3.43 12.47
CA VAL A 70 5.07 3.13 12.30
C VAL A 70 5.35 1.67 12.65
N LEU A 71 4.79 1.15 13.75
CA LEU A 71 4.93 -0.26 14.13
C LEU A 71 4.28 -1.19 13.10
N GLU A 72 3.12 -0.83 12.55
CA GLU A 72 2.50 -1.57 11.43
C GLU A 72 3.40 -1.67 10.20
N SER A 73 4.16 -0.61 9.88
CA SER A 73 5.13 -0.64 8.77
C SER A 73 6.31 -1.58 9.01
N ARG A 74 6.51 -2.02 10.25
CA ARG A 74 7.54 -2.98 10.69
C ARG A 74 6.97 -4.38 10.92
N SER A 75 5.71 -4.56 10.56
CA SER A 75 4.94 -5.79 10.78
C SER A 75 4.54 -6.41 9.45
N ALA A 76 4.52 -7.72 9.39
CA ALA A 76 3.94 -8.46 8.27
C ALA A 76 2.60 -9.05 8.69
N PHE A 77 1.56 -8.73 7.91
CA PHE A 77 0.23 -9.28 8.09
C PHE A 77 -0.09 -10.25 6.95
N GLN A 78 -0.66 -11.39 7.28
CA GLN A 78 -0.96 -12.42 6.30
C GLN A 78 -2.36 -13.01 6.51
N SER A 79 -3.07 -13.21 5.42
CA SER A 79 -4.34 -13.93 5.41
C SER A 79 -4.08 -15.42 5.57
N ARG A 80 -4.87 -16.10 6.42
CA ARG A 80 -4.90 -17.56 6.56
C ARG A 80 -6.19 -18.08 5.96
N SER A 81 -6.19 -18.32 4.67
CA SER A 81 -7.36 -18.81 3.95
C SER A 81 -7.02 -20.13 3.28
N SER A 82 -7.81 -21.18 3.57
CA SER A 82 -7.68 -22.50 2.96
C SER A 82 -8.42 -22.61 1.64
N ILE A 83 -9.44 -21.77 1.45
CA ILE A 83 -10.19 -21.62 0.19
C ILE A 83 -10.48 -20.13 -0.03
N PRO A 84 -10.68 -19.66 -1.29
CA PRO A 84 -10.96 -18.26 -1.56
C PRO A 84 -12.15 -17.74 -0.72
N PRO A 85 -12.03 -16.61 -0.01
CA PRO A 85 -13.06 -16.11 0.91
C PRO A 85 -14.44 -15.95 0.26
N LEU A 86 -14.47 -15.47 -0.99
CA LEU A 86 -15.72 -15.35 -1.73
C LEU A 86 -16.40 -16.71 -1.98
N GLU A 87 -15.62 -17.74 -2.26
CA GLU A 87 -16.12 -19.09 -2.47
C GLU A 87 -16.59 -19.71 -1.15
N ALA A 88 -15.83 -19.53 -0.06
CA ALA A 88 -16.25 -19.94 1.27
C ALA A 88 -17.62 -19.35 1.64
N ARG A 89 -17.78 -18.03 1.49
CA ARG A 89 -19.05 -17.34 1.74
C ARG A 89 -20.17 -17.87 0.85
N ARG A 90 -19.91 -18.05 -0.44
CA ARG A 90 -20.91 -18.56 -1.37
C ARG A 90 -21.41 -19.93 -0.98
N GLN A 91 -20.52 -20.86 -0.65
CA GLN A 91 -20.91 -22.22 -0.25
C GLN A 91 -21.69 -22.22 1.06
N VAL A 92 -21.21 -21.51 2.09
CA VAL A 92 -21.88 -21.44 3.39
C VAL A 92 -23.25 -20.77 3.27
N PHE A 93 -23.38 -19.64 2.57
CA PHE A 93 -24.65 -18.94 2.45
C PHE A 93 -25.66 -19.68 1.57
N THR A 94 -25.19 -20.45 0.56
CA THR A 94 -26.08 -21.30 -0.24
C THR A 94 -26.64 -22.45 0.61
N GLU A 95 -25.81 -23.09 1.41
CA GLU A 95 -26.25 -24.16 2.31
C GLU A 95 -27.16 -23.60 3.43
N ALA A 96 -26.81 -22.46 4.00
CA ALA A 96 -27.56 -21.80 5.06
C ALA A 96 -28.96 -21.33 4.61
N ALA A 97 -29.11 -20.88 3.36
CA ALA A 97 -30.39 -20.39 2.82
C ALA A 97 -31.53 -21.38 2.90
N ALA A 98 -31.23 -22.69 3.02
CA ALA A 98 -32.21 -23.75 3.10
C ALA A 98 -32.62 -24.12 4.54
N VAL A 99 -31.86 -23.74 5.58
CA VAL A 99 -31.94 -24.40 6.89
C VAL A 99 -31.88 -23.49 8.12
N VAL A 100 -31.22 -22.32 8.09
CA VAL A 100 -30.77 -21.68 9.35
C VAL A 100 -31.82 -20.82 10.06
N ALA A 101 -32.20 -21.24 11.28
CA ALA A 101 -32.89 -20.42 12.28
C ALA A 101 -32.25 -20.49 13.69
N SER A 102 -31.28 -21.38 13.94
CA SER A 102 -30.65 -21.59 15.24
C SER A 102 -29.12 -21.67 15.17
N LYS A 103 -28.43 -21.58 16.34
CA LYS A 103 -26.97 -21.76 16.43
C LYS A 103 -26.51 -23.16 16.05
N ASP A 104 -27.31 -24.19 16.41
CA ASP A 104 -26.97 -25.57 16.14
C ASP A 104 -27.07 -25.86 14.64
N GLU A 105 -28.06 -25.30 13.95
CA GLU A 105 -28.20 -25.36 12.50
C GLU A 105 -27.04 -24.65 11.76
N ARG A 106 -26.59 -23.52 12.30
CA ARG A 106 -25.38 -22.85 11.77
C ARG A 106 -24.15 -23.74 11.85
N GLN A 107 -23.94 -24.39 12.98
CA GLN A 107 -22.83 -25.31 13.18
C GLN A 107 -22.89 -26.48 12.19
N GLY A 108 -24.07 -27.07 11.99
CA GLY A 108 -24.28 -28.14 11.01
C GLY A 108 -23.96 -27.71 9.58
N VAL A 109 -24.32 -26.48 9.19
CA VAL A 109 -23.97 -25.92 7.87
C VAL A 109 -22.46 -25.80 7.72
N LEU A 110 -21.77 -25.26 8.72
CA LEU A 110 -20.31 -25.13 8.68
C LEU A 110 -19.62 -26.50 8.58
N GLU A 111 -20.08 -27.49 9.34
CA GLU A 111 -19.55 -28.85 9.29
C GLU A 111 -19.77 -29.54 7.93
N ALA A 112 -20.95 -29.38 7.33
CA ALA A 112 -21.24 -29.90 6.01
C ALA A 112 -20.34 -29.31 4.92
N VAL A 113 -20.18 -27.97 4.92
CA VAL A 113 -19.34 -27.29 3.96
C VAL A 113 -17.85 -27.59 4.19
N ALA A 114 -17.39 -27.61 5.45
CA ALA A 114 -16.03 -27.98 5.79
C ALA A 114 -15.67 -29.38 5.32
N THR A 115 -16.54 -30.37 5.64
CA THR A 115 -16.36 -31.76 5.21
C THR A 115 -16.28 -31.90 3.69
N ARG A 116 -17.16 -31.19 2.95
CA ARG A 116 -17.17 -31.15 1.48
C ARG A 116 -15.86 -30.68 0.87
N ASN A 117 -15.19 -29.75 1.56
CA ASN A 117 -13.92 -29.16 1.12
C ASN A 117 -12.69 -29.85 1.74
N GLY A 118 -12.86 -30.89 2.58
CA GLY A 118 -11.75 -31.52 3.29
C GLY A 118 -11.09 -30.66 4.33
N LEU A 119 -11.81 -29.68 4.92
CA LEU A 119 -11.35 -28.71 5.90
C LEU A 119 -11.93 -29.00 7.29
N THR A 120 -11.31 -28.42 8.31
CA THR A 120 -11.96 -28.27 9.62
C THR A 120 -12.92 -27.10 9.60
N VAL A 121 -13.87 -27.05 10.54
CA VAL A 121 -14.78 -25.90 10.69
C VAL A 121 -13.99 -24.62 10.93
N GLU A 122 -12.96 -24.66 11.77
CA GLU A 122 -12.07 -23.51 12.06
C GLU A 122 -11.36 -23.00 10.80
N MET A 123 -10.81 -23.88 9.97
CA MET A 123 -10.19 -23.50 8.69
C MET A 123 -11.19 -22.85 7.72
N LEU A 124 -12.44 -23.31 7.73
CA LEU A 124 -13.50 -22.71 6.93
C LEU A 124 -13.89 -21.34 7.48
N GLU A 125 -14.07 -21.20 8.80
CA GLU A 125 -14.39 -19.92 9.45
C GLU A 125 -13.29 -18.88 9.23
N ASP A 126 -12.02 -19.25 9.37
CA ASP A 126 -10.89 -18.37 9.04
C ASP A 126 -10.87 -17.95 7.57
N SER A 127 -11.36 -18.82 6.67
CA SER A 127 -11.45 -18.49 5.25
C SER A 127 -12.61 -17.56 4.91
N LEU A 128 -13.70 -17.53 5.70
CA LEU A 128 -14.90 -16.77 5.37
C LEU A 128 -14.67 -15.27 5.16
N TYR A 129 -13.81 -14.67 5.99
CA TYR A 129 -13.56 -13.23 6.02
C TYR A 129 -12.07 -12.89 5.90
N ALA A 130 -11.25 -13.81 5.45
CA ALA A 130 -9.80 -13.66 5.35
C ALA A 130 -9.34 -12.54 4.40
N ASP A 131 -10.24 -12.00 3.59
CA ASP A 131 -10.04 -10.82 2.75
C ASP A 131 -10.22 -9.48 3.49
N LEU A 132 -10.71 -9.50 4.73
CA LEU A 132 -10.81 -8.31 5.57
C LEU A 132 -9.48 -8.04 6.29
N ASP A 133 -9.10 -6.76 6.38
CA ASP A 133 -7.85 -6.36 7.04
C ASP A 133 -7.80 -6.80 8.51
N ASP A 134 -8.91 -6.73 9.24
CA ASP A 134 -8.99 -7.10 10.65
C ASP A 134 -8.85 -8.62 10.91
N GLU A 135 -9.05 -9.43 9.88
CA GLU A 135 -8.93 -10.90 9.94
C GLU A 135 -7.52 -11.39 9.57
N GLN A 136 -6.63 -10.50 9.13
CA GLN A 136 -5.23 -10.84 8.85
C GLN A 136 -4.46 -11.09 10.14
N TYR A 137 -3.57 -12.08 10.13
CA TYR A 137 -2.72 -12.44 11.26
C TYR A 137 -1.40 -11.66 11.22
N LEU A 138 -0.95 -11.15 12.35
CA LEU A 138 0.39 -10.58 12.52
C LEU A 138 1.42 -11.72 12.58
N VAL A 139 2.04 -12.04 11.45
CA VAL A 139 2.98 -13.18 11.32
C VAL A 139 4.41 -12.83 11.62
N ASP A 140 4.80 -11.56 11.43
CA ASP A 140 6.13 -11.08 11.78
C ASP A 140 6.07 -9.65 12.31
N PHE A 141 6.95 -9.35 13.26
CA PHE A 141 7.10 -8.02 13.85
C PHE A 141 8.57 -7.76 14.17
N ARG A 142 9.13 -6.76 13.52
CA ARG A 142 10.50 -6.29 13.78
C ARG A 142 10.49 -5.28 14.92
N GLU A 143 10.72 -5.77 16.12
CA GLU A 143 10.69 -5.00 17.37
C GLU A 143 11.79 -3.91 17.35
N PRO A 144 11.45 -2.61 17.42
CA PRO A 144 12.42 -1.54 17.57
C PRO A 144 12.72 -1.29 19.05
N SER A 145 13.83 -0.60 19.36
CA SER A 145 13.96 0.06 20.66
C SER A 145 13.02 1.25 20.76
N SER A 146 12.65 1.67 21.97
CA SER A 146 11.82 2.87 22.19
C SER A 146 12.47 4.14 21.65
N GLU A 147 13.80 4.23 21.71
CA GLU A 147 14.55 5.35 21.15
C GLU A 147 14.48 5.37 19.62
N ASP A 148 14.65 4.22 18.96
CA ASP A 148 14.53 4.11 17.51
C ASP A 148 13.09 4.37 17.06
N LEU A 149 12.09 3.81 17.75
CA LEU A 149 10.68 4.05 17.45
C LEU A 149 10.33 5.53 17.55
N MET A 150 10.82 6.23 18.58
CA MET A 150 10.69 7.68 18.70
C MET A 150 11.23 8.41 17.48
N ARG A 151 12.45 8.07 17.06
CA ARG A 151 13.11 8.68 15.90
C ARG A 151 12.40 8.37 14.59
N TYR A 152 11.92 7.14 14.41
CA TYR A 152 11.15 6.73 13.24
C TYR A 152 9.81 7.47 13.17
N TYR A 153 9.11 7.60 14.30
CA TYR A 153 7.87 8.38 14.36
C TYR A 153 8.11 9.85 14.02
N ASN A 154 9.13 10.47 14.61
CA ASN A 154 9.49 11.86 14.32
C ASN A 154 9.77 12.08 12.82
N TYR A 155 10.51 11.16 12.21
CA TYR A 155 10.79 11.17 10.80
C TYR A 155 9.51 11.03 9.96
N ALA A 156 8.66 10.06 10.26
CA ALA A 156 7.40 9.84 9.56
C ALA A 156 6.46 11.06 9.65
N ASN A 157 6.38 11.69 10.84
CA ASN A 157 5.60 12.91 11.06
C ASN A 157 6.13 14.09 10.22
N MET A 158 7.45 14.22 10.11
CA MET A 158 8.08 15.22 9.24
C MET A 158 7.78 14.97 7.76
N ILE A 159 7.93 13.73 7.27
CA ILE A 159 7.66 13.37 5.88
C ILE A 159 6.19 13.63 5.51
N ALA A 160 5.25 13.25 6.38
CA ALA A 160 3.83 13.51 6.17
C ALA A 160 3.53 15.02 6.06
N LEU A 161 4.16 15.85 6.91
CA LEU A 161 4.02 17.30 6.82
C LEU A 161 4.63 17.85 5.52
N LEU A 162 5.81 17.36 5.12
CA LEU A 162 6.50 17.80 3.90
C LEU A 162 5.75 17.42 2.61
N ALA A 163 4.83 16.45 2.64
CA ALA A 163 3.97 16.16 1.52
C ALA A 163 3.12 17.36 1.07
N TYR A 164 2.90 18.35 1.94
CA TYR A 164 2.21 19.61 1.64
C TYR A 164 3.14 20.72 1.12
N SER A 165 4.42 20.44 0.89
CA SER A 165 5.36 21.44 0.39
C SER A 165 5.05 21.87 -1.04
N LEU A 166 5.24 23.17 -1.31
CA LEU A 166 5.26 23.74 -2.66
C LEU A 166 6.68 23.82 -3.21
N ARG A 167 7.65 23.95 -2.32
CA ARG A 167 9.07 24.04 -2.63
C ARG A 167 9.88 23.40 -1.52
N LEU A 168 10.88 22.62 -1.90
CA LEU A 168 11.82 21.95 -1.02
C LEU A 168 13.24 22.35 -1.44
N GLU A 169 14.00 22.92 -0.53
CA GLU A 169 15.41 23.20 -0.69
C GLU A 169 16.21 22.30 0.25
N ILE A 170 17.11 21.52 -0.31
CA ILE A 170 17.96 20.57 0.39
C ILE A 170 19.40 20.99 0.17
N ARG A 171 20.18 21.15 1.25
CA ARG A 171 21.63 21.28 1.20
C ARG A 171 22.25 20.11 1.94
N TYR A 172 23.28 19.51 1.38
CA TYR A 172 23.93 18.37 1.99
C TYR A 172 25.41 18.30 1.61
N ARG A 173 26.21 17.70 2.48
CA ARG A 173 27.62 17.42 2.26
C ARG A 173 27.83 15.92 2.25
N GLY A 174 28.43 15.42 1.18
CA GLY A 174 28.65 13.99 0.97
C GLY A 174 28.37 13.62 -0.48
N SER A 175 28.53 12.34 -0.79
CA SER A 175 28.28 11.76 -2.10
C SER A 175 27.42 10.51 -1.95
N ASP A 176 26.35 10.45 -2.71
CA ASP A 176 25.48 9.29 -2.89
C ASP A 176 25.04 9.27 -4.35
N GLU A 177 25.58 8.33 -5.11
CA GLU A 177 25.34 8.23 -6.55
C GLU A 177 23.85 8.01 -6.87
N TYR A 178 23.15 7.22 -6.08
CA TYR A 178 21.73 6.99 -6.27
C TYR A 178 20.93 8.28 -6.06
N LEU A 179 21.20 9.02 -4.98
CA LEU A 179 20.55 10.30 -4.70
C LEU A 179 20.81 11.30 -5.83
N GLU A 180 22.05 11.37 -6.33
CA GLU A 180 22.41 12.27 -7.43
C GLU A 180 21.68 11.90 -8.72
N ASN A 181 21.59 10.63 -9.04
CA ASN A 181 20.83 10.14 -10.20
C ASN A 181 19.33 10.36 -10.05
N LEU A 182 18.78 10.16 -8.83
CA LEU A 182 17.40 10.48 -8.53
C LEU A 182 17.09 11.95 -8.70
N LEU A 183 17.93 12.83 -8.16
CA LEU A 183 17.78 14.29 -8.28
C LEU A 183 17.90 14.76 -9.74
N LYS A 184 18.80 14.19 -10.54
CA LYS A 184 18.92 14.50 -11.99
C LYS A 184 17.67 14.18 -12.80
N ARG A 185 16.92 13.15 -12.40
CA ARG A 185 15.64 12.76 -13.07
C ARG A 185 14.50 13.73 -12.77
N ILE A 186 14.63 14.52 -11.70
CA ILE A 186 13.64 15.52 -11.32
C ILE A 186 13.99 16.81 -12.07
N LYS A 187 13.23 17.16 -13.13
CA LYS A 187 13.50 18.28 -14.07
C LYS A 187 13.65 19.68 -13.45
N THR A 188 13.45 19.82 -12.14
CA THR A 188 13.45 21.10 -11.41
C THR A 188 14.56 21.17 -10.35
N VAL A 189 15.69 20.48 -10.57
CA VAL A 189 16.79 20.45 -9.60
C VAL A 189 17.98 21.22 -10.15
N GLU A 190 18.38 22.26 -9.43
CA GLU A 190 19.70 22.90 -9.58
C GLU A 190 20.64 22.24 -8.56
N VAL A 191 21.63 21.50 -9.04
CA VAL A 191 22.70 20.98 -8.17
C VAL A 191 23.91 21.89 -8.35
N SER A 192 24.33 22.56 -7.29
CA SER A 192 25.46 23.46 -7.30
C SER A 192 26.47 23.13 -6.20
N GLY A 193 27.75 23.27 -6.50
CA GLY A 193 28.87 23.16 -5.55
C GLY A 193 29.57 21.80 -5.53
N ALA A 194 30.92 21.82 -5.34
CA ALA A 194 31.76 20.62 -5.31
C ALA A 194 31.74 19.92 -3.95
N HIS A 195 31.69 20.67 -2.84
CA HIS A 195 31.79 20.14 -1.47
C HIS A 195 30.46 20.22 -0.71
N SER A 196 29.60 21.19 -1.03
CA SER A 196 28.25 21.31 -0.48
C SER A 196 27.28 21.38 -1.64
N LYS A 197 26.40 20.39 -1.72
CA LYS A 197 25.42 20.27 -2.81
C LYS A 197 24.11 20.92 -2.39
N LYS A 198 23.47 21.60 -3.34
CA LYS A 198 22.15 22.20 -3.14
C LYS A 198 21.20 21.65 -4.20
N ALA A 199 20.07 21.12 -3.74
CA ALA A 199 18.96 20.72 -4.59
C ALA A 199 17.73 21.57 -4.27
N VAL A 200 17.05 22.06 -5.29
CA VAL A 200 15.79 22.80 -5.15
C VAL A 200 14.73 22.07 -5.97
N ILE A 201 13.66 21.67 -5.32
CA ILE A 201 12.56 20.90 -5.91
C ILE A 201 11.28 21.73 -5.82
N ASP A 202 10.75 22.16 -6.95
CA ASP A 202 9.44 22.81 -7.01
C ASP A 202 8.35 21.77 -7.18
N LEU A 203 7.39 21.78 -6.27
CA LEU A 203 6.34 20.78 -6.14
C LEU A 203 4.99 21.41 -6.50
N LYS A 204 4.38 20.96 -7.59
CA LYS A 204 3.03 21.41 -7.97
C LYS A 204 2.00 20.90 -6.95
N PRO A 205 0.98 21.70 -6.59
CA PRO A 205 -0.11 21.21 -5.74
C PRO A 205 -0.70 19.90 -6.29
N THR A 206 -0.94 18.95 -5.41
CA THR A 206 -1.50 17.63 -5.80
C THR A 206 -2.47 17.12 -4.74
N ARG A 207 -3.45 16.33 -5.16
CA ARG A 207 -4.29 15.52 -4.27
C ARG A 207 -3.64 14.17 -3.93
N ARG A 208 -2.56 13.77 -4.62
CA ARG A 208 -1.85 12.50 -4.40
C ARG A 208 -0.72 12.69 -3.37
N LEU A 209 -1.09 13.02 -2.14
CA LEU A 209 -0.14 13.31 -1.06
C LEU A 209 0.74 12.11 -0.70
N SER A 210 0.19 10.90 -0.69
CA SER A 210 0.93 9.67 -0.39
C SER A 210 2.07 9.41 -1.38
N GLN A 211 1.81 9.58 -2.69
CA GLN A 211 2.85 9.45 -3.71
C GLN A 211 3.94 10.52 -3.58
N ARG A 212 3.54 11.71 -3.14
CA ARG A 212 4.50 12.80 -2.88
C ARG A 212 5.32 12.52 -1.63
N ALA A 213 4.69 12.06 -0.54
CA ALA A 213 5.38 11.64 0.67
C ALA A 213 6.43 10.57 0.36
N ALA A 214 6.07 9.54 -0.42
CA ALA A 214 7.00 8.49 -0.82
C ALA A 214 8.22 9.03 -1.60
N ARG A 215 8.01 9.97 -2.53
CA ARG A 215 9.14 10.60 -3.27
C ARG A 215 10.04 11.46 -2.37
N ILE A 216 9.45 12.19 -1.44
CA ILE A 216 10.21 13.00 -0.48
C ILE A 216 10.99 12.08 0.45
N ASP A 217 10.39 11.00 0.91
CA ASP A 217 11.03 9.99 1.74
C ASP A 217 12.21 9.32 1.03
N GLU A 218 12.07 8.92 -0.24
CA GLU A 218 13.15 8.35 -1.07
C GLU A 218 14.38 9.29 -1.14
N ILE A 219 14.17 10.60 -1.17
CA ILE A 219 15.25 11.59 -1.16
C ILE A 219 15.81 11.78 0.25
N LEU A 220 14.93 12.04 1.23
CA LEU A 220 15.34 12.47 2.56
C LEU A 220 15.91 11.33 3.40
N SER A 221 15.51 10.08 3.19
CA SER A 221 16.11 8.92 3.83
C SER A 221 17.63 8.86 3.60
N ARG A 222 18.09 9.25 2.41
CA ARG A 222 19.52 9.31 2.07
C ARG A 222 20.19 10.59 2.54
N VAL A 223 19.49 11.72 2.47
CA VAL A 223 20.03 13.02 2.93
C VAL A 223 20.28 13.00 4.44
N ILE A 224 19.37 12.43 5.24
CA ILE A 224 19.50 12.37 6.71
C ILE A 224 20.68 11.50 7.14
N ALA A 225 21.06 10.51 6.35
CA ALA A 225 22.24 9.69 6.60
C ALA A 225 23.57 10.42 6.35
N MET A 226 23.56 11.62 5.76
CA MET A 226 24.77 12.39 5.48
C MET A 226 25.28 13.16 6.71
N PRO A 227 26.59 13.43 6.80
CA PRO A 227 27.17 14.05 7.98
C PRO A 227 26.66 15.47 8.22
N GLU A 228 26.37 16.21 7.16
CA GLU A 228 25.86 17.58 7.24
C GLU A 228 24.73 17.75 6.22
N TRP A 229 23.58 18.20 6.70
CA TRP A 229 22.46 18.52 5.84
C TRP A 229 21.57 19.61 6.45
N ARG A 230 20.87 20.32 5.59
CA ARG A 230 19.86 21.32 5.95
C ARG A 230 18.71 21.24 4.97
N LEU A 231 17.50 21.29 5.48
CA LEU A 231 16.26 21.25 4.74
C LEU A 231 15.45 22.53 5.00
N LYS A 232 14.96 23.15 3.94
CA LYS A 232 14.00 24.23 4.01
C LYS A 232 12.83 23.96 3.08
N ALA A 233 11.61 24.17 3.54
CA ALA A 233 10.39 23.93 2.77
C ALA A 233 9.40 25.09 2.89
N ASN A 234 8.70 25.37 1.79
CA ASN A 234 7.53 26.22 1.77
C ASN A 234 6.29 25.33 1.77
N ILE A 235 5.53 25.31 2.85
CA ILE A 235 4.42 24.40 3.09
C ILE A 235 3.10 25.15 3.03
N LYS A 236 2.17 24.63 2.22
CA LYS A 236 0.77 25.05 2.18
C LYS A 236 -0.08 23.96 2.76
N TYR A 237 -0.23 23.96 4.08
CA TYR A 237 -1.09 22.97 4.76
C TYR A 237 -2.56 23.28 4.50
N PRO A 238 -3.38 22.30 4.09
CA PRO A 238 -4.79 22.51 3.78
C PRO A 238 -5.60 22.77 5.05
N GLN A 239 -6.77 23.27 4.88
CA GLN A 239 -7.93 23.31 5.75
C GLN A 239 -8.31 24.64 6.39
N ARG A 240 -7.46 25.59 6.66
CA ARG A 240 -7.94 26.90 7.18
C ARG A 240 -7.10 28.10 6.80
N TYR A 241 -5.95 27.88 6.18
CA TYR A 241 -4.99 28.96 6.02
C TYR A 241 -4.52 29.10 4.55
N LYS A 242 -4.85 30.23 3.95
CA LYS A 242 -4.40 30.57 2.58
C LYS A 242 -2.90 30.87 2.50
N THR A 243 -2.22 30.99 3.66
CA THR A 243 -0.83 31.42 3.76
C THR A 243 0.15 30.26 3.68
N VAL A 244 1.22 30.45 2.94
CA VAL A 244 2.38 29.56 2.89
C VAL A 244 3.22 29.77 4.15
N CYS A 245 3.62 28.67 4.80
CA CYS A 245 4.50 28.69 5.97
C CYS A 245 5.86 28.14 5.61
N THR A 246 6.89 28.59 6.33
CA THR A 246 8.24 28.10 6.19
C THR A 246 8.52 27.02 7.22
N PHE A 247 9.13 25.93 6.80
CA PHE A 247 9.72 24.90 7.64
C PHE A 247 11.22 24.86 7.41
N GLU A 248 12.00 24.70 8.47
CA GLU A 248 13.44 24.57 8.40
C GLU A 248 13.95 23.63 9.49
N ILE A 249 14.89 22.74 9.12
CA ILE A 249 15.54 21.78 10.00
C ILE A 249 16.93 21.46 9.47
N ASP A 250 17.87 21.11 10.35
CA ASP A 250 19.22 20.69 9.99
C ASP A 250 19.70 19.51 10.87
N HIS A 251 20.84 18.94 10.48
CA HIS A 251 21.47 17.80 11.14
C HIS A 251 21.88 18.05 12.60
N SER A 252 22.10 19.30 13.00
CA SER A 252 22.67 19.64 14.32
C SER A 252 21.62 19.82 15.42
N GLY A 253 20.43 20.30 15.06
CA GLY A 253 19.34 20.58 15.99
C GLY A 253 18.35 19.44 16.11
N ASP A 254 17.11 19.72 15.77
CA ASP A 254 16.00 18.75 15.77
C ASP A 254 16.26 17.56 14.82
N GLY A 255 17.19 17.68 13.86
CA GLY A 255 17.60 16.59 12.98
C GLY A 255 18.19 15.38 13.70
N LYS A 256 18.78 15.57 14.90
CA LYS A 256 19.28 14.46 15.73
C LYS A 256 18.15 13.56 16.29
N LEU A 257 16.91 14.08 16.27
CA LEU A 257 15.72 13.36 16.70
C LEU A 257 15.10 12.49 15.58
N LEU A 258 15.76 12.44 14.43
CA LEU A 258 15.29 11.71 13.25
C LEU A 258 16.18 10.50 13.02
N ALA A 259 15.60 9.39 12.64
CA ALA A 259 16.29 8.25 12.06
C ALA A 259 15.43 7.58 10.98
N VAL A 260 16.09 6.94 10.04
CA VAL A 260 15.49 6.07 9.03
C VAL A 260 15.95 4.66 9.32
N ASP A 261 15.03 3.73 9.30
CA ASP A 261 15.37 2.33 9.40
C ASP A 261 16.17 1.90 8.16
N GLN A 262 17.45 1.63 8.36
CA GLN A 262 18.37 1.22 7.30
C GLN A 262 18.61 -0.30 7.29
N SER A 263 17.99 -1.02 8.22
CA SER A 263 18.25 -2.46 8.39
C SER A 263 17.68 -3.34 7.27
N ASP A 264 16.93 -2.74 6.33
CA ASP A 264 16.36 -3.45 5.21
C ASP A 264 16.34 -2.57 3.94
N PRO A 265 17.29 -2.76 3.02
CA PRO A 265 17.30 -2.04 1.74
C PRO A 265 16.05 -2.34 0.88
N GLU A 266 15.34 -3.46 1.11
CA GLU A 266 14.07 -3.74 0.44
C GLU A 266 12.91 -2.94 1.05
N THR A 267 12.95 -2.56 2.33
CA THR A 267 11.95 -1.71 2.98
C THR A 267 11.95 -0.29 2.42
N ILE A 268 13.03 0.17 1.81
CA ILE A 268 13.09 1.46 1.11
C ILE A 268 12.21 1.44 -0.16
N ILE A 269 11.95 0.27 -0.74
CA ILE A 269 11.19 0.10 -1.98
C ILE A 269 9.70 -0.14 -1.71
N GLU A 270 9.33 -0.70 -0.57
CA GLU A 270 7.93 -0.88 -0.14
C GLU A 270 7.36 0.26 0.71
N ILE A 271 7.97 1.45 0.69
CA ILE A 271 7.33 2.62 1.27
C ILE A 271 6.06 2.92 0.48
N GLY A 272 5.02 2.32 1.01
CA GLY A 272 3.63 2.71 0.84
C GLY A 272 3.27 3.45 -0.45
N LEU A 273 3.39 2.79 -1.58
CA LEU A 273 2.20 2.85 -2.44
C LEU A 273 1.07 2.44 -1.50
N PRO A 274 0.04 3.28 -1.26
CA PRO A 274 -1.11 2.83 -0.49
C PRO A 274 -1.40 1.45 -1.05
N LYS A 275 -1.43 0.40 -0.17
CA LYS A 275 -1.94 -0.91 -0.59
C LYS A 275 -3.22 -0.53 -1.28
N LYS A 276 -3.28 -0.62 -2.62
CA LYS A 276 -4.46 -0.22 -3.37
C LYS A 276 -5.58 -0.90 -2.62
N LYS A 277 -6.54 -0.13 -2.11
CA LYS A 277 -7.80 -0.73 -1.68
C LYS A 277 -8.13 -1.69 -2.79
N PRO A 278 -8.30 -2.99 -2.50
CA PRO A 278 -8.58 -3.94 -3.56
C PRO A 278 -9.64 -3.29 -4.41
N SER A 279 -9.41 -3.19 -5.72
CA SER A 279 -10.32 -2.45 -6.58
C SER A 279 -11.70 -3.01 -6.31
N LYS A 280 -12.69 -2.15 -6.07
CA LYS A 280 -14.09 -2.51 -5.91
C LYS A 280 -14.56 -3.53 -6.96
N TYR A 281 -13.83 -3.60 -8.06
CA TYR A 281 -14.16 -4.40 -9.24
C TYR A 281 -13.23 -5.62 -9.45
N GLY A 282 -12.20 -5.84 -8.62
CA GLY A 282 -11.22 -6.92 -8.81
C GLY A 282 -10.15 -6.62 -9.85
N ASP A 283 -9.30 -7.61 -10.16
CA ASP A 283 -8.16 -7.47 -11.08
C ASP A 283 -8.51 -7.66 -12.54
N ILE A 284 -9.61 -8.34 -12.84
CA ILE A 284 -10.13 -8.58 -14.18
C ILE A 284 -11.61 -8.21 -14.18
N ILE A 285 -12.00 -7.30 -15.07
CA ILE A 285 -13.37 -6.82 -15.19
C ILE A 285 -13.84 -7.06 -16.64
N VAL A 286 -14.82 -7.92 -16.80
CA VAL A 286 -15.56 -8.02 -18.06
C VAL A 286 -16.66 -6.96 -18.01
N VAL A 287 -16.47 -5.86 -18.74
CA VAL A 287 -17.30 -4.64 -18.64
C VAL A 287 -18.78 -4.94 -18.89
N ASP A 288 -19.08 -5.73 -19.91
CA ASP A 288 -20.46 -6.07 -20.26
C ASP A 288 -21.17 -6.93 -19.18
N ASP A 289 -20.42 -7.80 -18.51
CA ASP A 289 -20.98 -8.64 -17.44
C ASP A 289 -21.24 -7.80 -16.18
N LEU A 290 -20.34 -6.86 -15.87
CA LEU A 290 -20.52 -5.94 -14.76
C LEU A 290 -21.68 -4.96 -15.03
N ALA A 291 -21.76 -4.41 -16.25
CA ALA A 291 -22.85 -3.53 -16.69
C ALA A 291 -24.23 -4.22 -16.54
N ARG A 292 -24.32 -5.46 -16.99
CA ARG A 292 -25.53 -6.29 -16.84
C ARG A 292 -25.93 -6.52 -15.38
N ARG A 293 -24.95 -6.84 -14.51
CA ARG A 293 -25.20 -7.08 -13.08
C ARG A 293 -25.67 -5.84 -12.35
N GLN A 294 -25.19 -4.66 -12.76
CA GLN A 294 -25.53 -3.38 -12.14
C GLN A 294 -26.72 -2.67 -12.79
N GLY A 295 -27.22 -3.18 -13.92
CA GLY A 295 -28.34 -2.56 -14.64
C GLY A 295 -27.99 -1.22 -15.30
N VAL A 296 -26.72 -1.02 -15.66
CA VAL A 296 -26.17 0.18 -16.30
C VAL A 296 -25.54 -0.12 -17.63
N THR A 297 -25.16 0.91 -18.40
CA THR A 297 -24.47 0.69 -19.68
C THR A 297 -22.97 0.46 -19.49
N ALA A 298 -22.33 -0.25 -20.45
CA ALA A 298 -20.88 -0.45 -20.47
C ALA A 298 -20.11 0.88 -20.42
N ALA A 299 -20.62 1.92 -21.09
CA ALA A 299 -20.03 3.25 -21.10
C ALA A 299 -20.04 3.93 -19.72
N GLN A 300 -21.11 3.69 -18.91
CA GLN A 300 -21.20 4.19 -17.53
C GLN A 300 -20.17 3.50 -16.63
N ILE A 301 -20.02 2.17 -16.74
CA ILE A 301 -18.99 1.41 -16.01
C ILE A 301 -17.57 1.90 -16.37
N MET A 302 -17.28 2.06 -17.67
CA MET A 302 -15.98 2.57 -18.13
C MET A 302 -15.66 3.96 -17.58
N LYS A 303 -16.66 4.84 -17.53
CA LYS A 303 -16.53 6.19 -16.96
C LYS A 303 -16.27 6.13 -15.47
N GLU A 304 -17.04 5.35 -14.72
CA GLU A 304 -16.91 5.20 -13.26
C GLU A 304 -15.51 4.69 -12.87
N ILE A 305 -15.03 3.64 -13.55
CA ILE A 305 -13.69 3.08 -13.32
C ILE A 305 -12.59 4.09 -13.63
N LYS A 306 -12.77 4.91 -14.69
CA LYS A 306 -11.81 5.95 -15.07
C LYS A 306 -11.82 7.12 -14.07
N ASP A 307 -12.99 7.53 -13.59
CA ASP A 307 -13.15 8.61 -12.62
C ASP A 307 -12.58 8.23 -11.24
N GLU A 308 -12.59 6.95 -10.86
CA GLU A 308 -11.94 6.43 -9.66
C GLU A 308 -10.40 6.40 -9.75
N GLY A 309 -9.83 6.75 -10.90
CA GLY A 309 -8.37 6.84 -11.10
C GLY A 309 -7.67 5.48 -11.23
N ASN A 310 -8.41 4.41 -11.43
CA ASN A 310 -7.88 3.07 -11.64
C ASN A 310 -7.22 2.95 -13.02
N LYS A 311 -6.00 2.44 -13.05
CA LYS A 311 -5.20 2.29 -14.29
C LYS A 311 -5.38 0.89 -14.89
N TYR A 312 -6.59 0.46 -15.15
CA TYR A 312 -6.81 -0.76 -15.89
C TYR A 312 -6.35 -0.60 -17.37
N ARG A 313 -5.82 -1.68 -17.93
CA ARG A 313 -5.65 -1.80 -19.37
C ARG A 313 -6.94 -2.35 -19.98
N ASP A 314 -7.45 -1.66 -20.98
CA ASP A 314 -8.62 -2.12 -21.75
C ASP A 314 -8.14 -3.02 -22.90
N LEU A 315 -8.61 -4.25 -22.89
CA LEU A 315 -8.33 -5.28 -23.88
C LEU A 315 -9.64 -5.67 -24.61
N GLY A 316 -10.30 -4.66 -25.18
CA GLY A 316 -11.53 -4.91 -25.95
C GLY A 316 -12.74 -5.23 -25.09
N GLY A 317 -12.96 -4.45 -24.01
CA GLY A 317 -14.08 -4.64 -23.07
C GLY A 317 -13.74 -5.53 -21.86
N VAL A 318 -12.50 -5.99 -21.76
CA VAL A 318 -11.94 -6.62 -20.58
C VAL A 318 -10.89 -5.69 -19.98
N LEU A 319 -11.14 -5.19 -18.76
CA LEU A 319 -10.21 -4.33 -18.07
C LEU A 319 -9.36 -5.18 -17.12
N ILE A 320 -8.05 -5.07 -17.22
CA ILE A 320 -7.09 -5.85 -16.43
C ILE A 320 -6.21 -4.89 -15.62
N SER A 321 -6.04 -5.16 -14.32
CA SER A 321 -5.14 -4.38 -13.46
C SER A 321 -3.69 -4.49 -13.95
N PRO A 322 -2.84 -3.46 -13.75
CA PRO A 322 -1.44 -3.50 -14.19
C PRO A 322 -0.66 -4.68 -13.62
N GLU A 323 -0.94 -5.05 -12.38
CA GLU A 323 -0.31 -6.17 -11.70
C GLU A 323 -0.72 -7.50 -12.32
N LYS A 324 -2.02 -7.69 -12.53
CA LYS A 324 -2.55 -8.90 -13.15
C LYS A 324 -2.13 -9.01 -14.63
N TYR A 325 -1.98 -7.87 -15.31
CA TYR A 325 -1.44 -7.85 -16.66
C TYR A 325 0.00 -8.42 -16.71
N GLN A 326 0.86 -8.02 -15.74
CA GLN A 326 2.22 -8.53 -15.66
C GLN A 326 2.26 -10.04 -15.32
N GLU A 327 1.40 -10.48 -14.41
CA GLU A 327 1.25 -11.89 -14.07
C GLU A 327 0.84 -12.74 -15.27
N ILE A 328 -0.16 -12.28 -16.02
CA ILE A 328 -0.62 -12.95 -17.25
C ILE A 328 0.49 -12.96 -18.30
N ASP A 329 1.18 -11.84 -18.55
CA ASP A 329 2.30 -11.76 -19.49
C ASP A 329 3.43 -12.73 -19.11
N ALA A 330 3.79 -12.79 -17.84
CA ALA A 330 4.80 -13.72 -17.35
C ALA A 330 4.39 -15.18 -17.55
N HIS A 331 3.13 -15.53 -17.30
CA HIS A 331 2.63 -16.88 -17.51
C HIS A 331 2.56 -17.25 -18.98
N LEU A 332 2.07 -16.36 -19.84
CA LEU A 332 2.00 -16.60 -21.29
C LEU A 332 3.38 -16.87 -21.92
N ARG A 333 4.45 -16.29 -21.35
CA ARG A 333 5.84 -16.57 -21.78
C ARG A 333 6.30 -18.00 -21.51
N THR A 334 5.64 -18.71 -20.63
CA THR A 334 5.95 -20.12 -20.30
C THR A 334 5.17 -21.12 -21.13
N LEU A 335 4.25 -20.65 -21.97
CA LEU A 335 3.37 -21.49 -22.79
C LEU A 335 3.85 -21.51 -24.23
N ASP A 336 3.87 -22.68 -24.85
CA ASP A 336 4.32 -22.88 -26.22
C ASP A 336 3.15 -23.11 -27.19
N THR A 337 2.01 -23.57 -26.69
CA THR A 337 0.87 -23.97 -27.52
C THR A 337 -0.32 -23.05 -27.39
N LEU A 338 -1.06 -22.88 -28.51
CA LEU A 338 -2.31 -22.12 -28.52
C LEU A 338 -3.36 -22.73 -27.58
N GLY A 339 -3.39 -24.06 -27.43
CA GLY A 339 -4.35 -24.75 -26.57
C GLY A 339 -4.15 -24.45 -25.09
N GLU A 340 -2.91 -24.41 -24.64
CA GLU A 340 -2.56 -24.04 -23.26
C GLU A 340 -2.92 -22.59 -22.98
N ALA A 341 -2.53 -21.66 -23.89
CA ALA A 341 -2.86 -20.25 -23.78
C ALA A 341 -4.37 -20.01 -23.76
N GLN A 342 -5.11 -20.70 -24.62
CA GLN A 342 -6.58 -20.66 -24.67
C GLN A 342 -7.19 -21.11 -23.34
N THR A 343 -6.75 -22.27 -22.83
CA THR A 343 -7.25 -22.82 -21.57
C THR A 343 -6.99 -21.85 -20.41
N TYR A 344 -5.79 -21.26 -20.35
CA TYR A 344 -5.42 -20.31 -19.33
C TYR A 344 -6.26 -19.03 -19.40
N ILE A 345 -6.33 -18.36 -20.58
CA ILE A 345 -7.06 -17.10 -20.74
C ILE A 345 -8.56 -17.28 -20.51
N LEU A 346 -9.16 -18.37 -21.01
CA LEU A 346 -10.57 -18.68 -20.75
C LEU A 346 -10.84 -18.96 -19.27
N GLY A 347 -9.88 -19.57 -18.55
CA GLY A 347 -9.92 -19.76 -17.11
C GLY A 347 -9.96 -18.45 -16.29
N LEU A 348 -9.48 -17.36 -16.87
CA LEU A 348 -9.59 -16.01 -16.30
C LEU A 348 -10.99 -15.38 -16.45
N GLY A 349 -11.95 -16.09 -17.09
CA GLY A 349 -13.30 -15.60 -17.34
C GLY A 349 -13.45 -14.72 -18.58
N VAL A 350 -12.42 -14.66 -19.43
CA VAL A 350 -12.42 -13.88 -20.69
C VAL A 350 -13.01 -14.72 -21.81
N ARG A 351 -13.97 -14.17 -22.58
CA ARG A 351 -14.63 -14.91 -23.68
C ARG A 351 -13.85 -14.87 -24.98
N ASP A 352 -13.25 -13.73 -25.31
CA ASP A 352 -12.44 -13.54 -26.51
C ASP A 352 -10.96 -13.67 -26.19
N PHE A 353 -10.48 -14.91 -26.14
CA PHE A 353 -9.09 -15.19 -25.82
C PHE A 353 -8.12 -14.72 -26.92
N MET A 354 -8.56 -14.68 -28.19
CA MET A 354 -7.71 -14.23 -29.30
C MET A 354 -7.40 -12.75 -29.21
N ALA A 355 -8.42 -11.91 -28.97
CA ALA A 355 -8.21 -10.47 -28.80
C ALA A 355 -7.30 -10.18 -27.60
N VAL A 356 -7.43 -10.93 -26.51
CA VAL A 356 -6.55 -10.81 -25.34
C VAL A 356 -5.13 -11.26 -25.68
N LEU A 357 -4.95 -12.39 -26.34
CA LEU A 357 -3.63 -12.91 -26.72
C LEU A 357 -2.88 -11.92 -27.65
N GLU A 358 -3.57 -11.37 -28.65
CA GLU A 358 -3.04 -10.34 -29.56
C GLU A 358 -2.66 -9.06 -28.79
N SER A 359 -3.44 -8.66 -27.80
CA SER A 359 -3.16 -7.46 -26.99
C SER A 359 -1.90 -7.59 -26.12
N PHE A 360 -1.45 -8.81 -25.84
CA PHE A 360 -0.16 -9.12 -25.21
C PHE A 360 0.99 -9.22 -26.23
N GLY A 361 0.72 -8.99 -27.53
CA GLY A 361 1.72 -9.02 -28.60
C GLY A 361 2.06 -10.43 -29.07
N TYR A 362 1.19 -11.41 -28.87
CA TYR A 362 1.37 -12.75 -29.37
C TYR A 362 0.67 -12.96 -30.72
N GLN A 363 1.31 -13.73 -31.61
CA GLN A 363 0.74 -14.21 -32.84
C GLN A 363 0.61 -15.73 -32.81
N VAL A 364 -0.27 -16.25 -33.66
CA VAL A 364 -0.55 -17.68 -33.79
C VAL A 364 -0.03 -18.22 -35.11
N GLU A 365 0.87 -19.19 -35.02
CA GLU A 365 1.24 -20.04 -36.14
C GLU A 365 0.32 -21.24 -36.19
N TRP A 366 -0.56 -21.30 -37.24
CA TRP A 366 -1.59 -22.31 -37.35
C TRP A 366 -1.02 -23.65 -37.79
N GLY A 367 -1.06 -24.63 -36.87
CA GLY A 367 -0.69 -26.02 -37.14
C GLY A 367 -1.83 -26.87 -37.69
N LYS A 368 -1.50 -27.97 -38.35
CA LYS A 368 -2.46 -29.03 -38.74
C LYS A 368 -2.13 -30.32 -37.98
N PRO A 369 -3.03 -30.86 -37.17
CA PRO A 369 -4.34 -30.32 -36.78
C PRO A 369 -4.23 -29.06 -35.89
N LYS A 370 -5.30 -28.29 -35.76
CA LYS A 370 -5.31 -27.00 -34.98
C LYS A 370 -4.73 -27.08 -33.57
N ARG A 371 -4.78 -28.23 -32.92
CA ARG A 371 -4.16 -28.46 -31.59
C ARG A 371 -2.65 -28.29 -31.56
N ASN A 372 -2.00 -28.35 -32.73
CA ASN A 372 -0.54 -28.19 -32.89
C ASN A 372 -0.18 -26.72 -33.23
N SER A 373 -1.13 -25.79 -33.13
CA SER A 373 -0.85 -24.37 -33.34
C SER A 373 0.02 -23.83 -32.19
N LYS A 374 1.02 -23.04 -32.53
CA LYS A 374 1.96 -22.42 -31.59
C LYS A 374 1.67 -20.94 -31.41
N ILE A 375 2.06 -20.42 -30.28
CA ILE A 375 2.06 -18.99 -30.02
C ILE A 375 3.50 -18.48 -29.96
N TYR A 376 3.73 -17.28 -30.48
CA TYR A 376 5.01 -16.61 -30.36
C TYR A 376 4.79 -15.11 -30.19
N ARG A 377 5.70 -14.46 -29.50
CA ARG A 377 5.66 -13.02 -29.28
C ARG A 377 6.40 -12.31 -30.42
N LEU A 378 5.83 -11.19 -30.89
CA LEU A 378 6.49 -10.30 -31.89
C LEU A 378 7.61 -9.49 -31.24
#